data_8d4df033b94db99051e3f6c9fc7e53f2
#
_entry.id   8d4df033b94db99051e3f6c9fc7e53f2
#
_cell.length_a   1.000
_cell.length_b   1.000
_cell.length_c   1.000
_cell.angle_alpha   90.00
_cell.angle_beta   90.00
_cell.angle_gamma   90.00
#
_symmetry.space_group_name_H-M   'P 1'
#
loop_
_entity.id
_entity.type
_entity.pdbx_description
1 polymer ?
#
loop_
_entity_poly.entity_id
_entity_poly.type
_entity_poly.pdbx_seq_one_letter_code
_entity_poly.pdbx_strand_id
1 'polypeptide(L)'
;VPTIQAPDSQNTGVQSVNEPLSHENEKNIPTSKSRKKSRKLVSIIFFLLAIVLLIGGAFTFNWYQQQQKELERIARKHHRDSVMKVKEMLKVKTIEAEKQEKLRASACSFLRSFYLNAVLSRVDVRQYESYLTEGCKRILYGDDENASDLDKESAWWGMFGTLSGLENADELARNLRISYYEDDWYKVRLSQNGETEQRLVKLKQVDNKFLIENVR
;
A
#
# COMPACT_ATOMS: atom_id res chain seq x y z
N VAL A 1 -4.53 -17.61 -15.57
CA VAL A 1 -5.54 -16.64 -16.01
C VAL A 1 -6.89 -17.17 -15.55
N PRO A 2 -7.54 -16.66 -14.53
CA PRO A 2 -8.94 -16.93 -14.29
C PRO A 2 -9.81 -15.80 -14.83
N THR A 3 -10.73 -16.19 -15.69
CA THR A 3 -11.80 -15.41 -16.27
C THR A 3 -12.86 -15.11 -15.21
N ILE A 4 -13.20 -13.85 -15.04
CA ILE A 4 -14.32 -13.42 -14.19
C ILE A 4 -15.55 -13.28 -15.07
N GLN A 5 -16.56 -14.11 -14.81
CA GLN A 5 -17.90 -14.03 -15.39
C GLN A 5 -18.75 -12.99 -14.65
N ALA A 6 -19.44 -12.15 -15.40
CA ALA A 6 -20.47 -11.25 -14.93
C ALA A 6 -21.80 -12.01 -14.72
N PRO A 7 -22.64 -11.64 -13.74
CA PRO A 7 -23.98 -12.21 -13.64
C PRO A 7 -25.02 -11.43 -14.46
N ASP A 8 -25.88 -12.21 -15.10
CA ASP A 8 -27.03 -11.90 -15.93
C ASP A 8 -28.10 -11.07 -15.22
N SER A 9 -28.65 -10.18 -16.00
CA SER A 9 -29.90 -9.47 -15.74
C SER A 9 -31.09 -10.37 -16.03
N GLN A 10 -31.89 -10.70 -15.04
CA GLN A 10 -33.23 -11.29 -15.29
C GLN A 10 -34.33 -10.23 -15.20
N ASN A 11 -34.94 -10.06 -16.32
CA ASN A 11 -36.17 -9.41 -16.69
C ASN A 11 -37.38 -10.32 -16.38
N THR A 12 -38.35 -9.83 -15.64
CA THR A 12 -39.74 -10.36 -15.60
C THR A 12 -40.60 -9.21 -15.09
N GLY A 13 -41.65 -8.82 -15.67
CA GLY A 13 -42.65 -9.42 -16.52
C GLY A 13 -43.91 -8.61 -16.29
N VAL A 14 -44.39 -8.04 -17.35
CA VAL A 14 -45.68 -7.32 -17.48
C VAL A 14 -46.84 -8.29 -17.22
N GLN A 15 -47.82 -7.89 -16.42
CA GLN A 15 -49.17 -8.40 -16.58
C GLN A 15 -50.21 -7.31 -16.44
N SER A 16 -50.82 -7.05 -17.57
CA SER A 16 -52.10 -6.39 -17.83
C SER A 16 -53.25 -7.33 -17.51
N VAL A 17 -54.28 -6.88 -16.85
CA VAL A 17 -55.67 -7.46 -16.90
C VAL A 17 -56.69 -6.33 -16.71
N ASN A 18 -57.25 -5.92 -17.77
CA ASN A 18 -58.66 -5.96 -18.20
C ASN A 18 -59.76 -5.49 -17.23
N GLU A 19 -60.47 -4.50 -17.76
CA GLU A 19 -61.89 -4.17 -17.50
C GLU A 19 -62.84 -5.39 -17.56
N PRO A 20 -64.13 -5.31 -17.08
CA PRO A 20 -65.15 -4.53 -17.81
C PRO A 20 -66.37 -3.98 -16.99
N LEU A 21 -66.97 -2.98 -17.57
CA LEU A 21 -68.41 -2.76 -17.93
C LEU A 21 -69.50 -2.82 -16.85
N SER A 22 -70.20 -1.67 -16.85
CA SER A 22 -71.66 -1.43 -16.92
C SER A 22 -72.52 -1.58 -15.67
N HIS A 23 -73.21 -0.55 -15.33
CA HIS A 23 -74.66 -0.46 -15.54
C HIS A 23 -75.23 0.98 -15.28
N GLU A 24 -75.93 1.40 -16.20
CA GLU A 24 -76.92 2.44 -16.29
C GLU A 24 -77.93 2.42 -15.11
N ASN A 25 -78.29 3.57 -14.55
CA ASN A 25 -79.69 3.87 -14.29
C ASN A 25 -80.02 5.37 -14.16
N GLU A 26 -81.05 5.69 -14.84
CA GLU A 26 -81.66 6.93 -15.15
C GLU A 26 -82.49 7.50 -13.97
N LYS A 27 -82.76 8.82 -14.08
CA LYS A 27 -83.89 9.61 -13.53
C LYS A 27 -83.79 10.18 -12.12
N ASN A 28 -83.61 11.43 -12.00
CA ASN A 28 -84.74 12.37 -11.82
C ASN A 28 -84.24 13.80 -11.64
N ILE A 29 -84.83 14.70 -12.45
CA ILE A 29 -84.75 16.15 -12.29
C ILE A 29 -85.80 16.55 -11.28
N PRO A 30 -85.49 17.50 -10.36
CA PRO A 30 -86.25 18.72 -10.40
C PRO A 30 -85.41 20.01 -10.36
N THR A 31 -85.79 20.89 -11.17
CA THR A 31 -85.50 22.33 -11.23
C THR A 31 -85.75 23.05 -9.91
N SER A 32 -84.79 23.89 -9.44
CA SER A 32 -85.13 25.24 -8.95
C SER A 32 -83.88 26.09 -8.68
N LYS A 33 -83.85 27.19 -9.29
CA LYS A 33 -83.40 28.55 -8.99
C LYS A 33 -82.59 28.71 -7.67
N SER A 34 -81.21 28.89 -7.75
CA SER A 34 -80.45 29.89 -7.00
C SER A 34 -78.98 29.85 -7.39
N ARG A 35 -78.58 30.34 -8.54
CA ARG A 35 -77.25 30.17 -9.05
C ARG A 35 -76.42 31.45 -9.20
N LYS A 36 -76.69 32.51 -8.49
CA LYS A 36 -75.87 33.74 -8.60
C LYS A 36 -74.98 34.07 -7.40
N LYS A 37 -75.20 33.53 -6.21
CA LYS A 37 -74.35 33.76 -5.03
C LYS A 37 -73.20 32.75 -4.89
N SER A 38 -73.28 31.54 -5.45
CA SER A 38 -72.32 30.44 -5.36
C SER A 38 -71.05 30.70 -6.16
N ARG A 39 -71.10 31.38 -7.32
CA ARG A 39 -69.94 31.59 -8.19
C ARG A 39 -68.88 32.48 -7.56
N LYS A 40 -69.25 33.50 -6.76
CA LYS A 40 -68.22 34.33 -6.07
C LYS A 40 -67.54 33.60 -4.91
N LEU A 41 -68.26 32.79 -4.16
CA LEU A 41 -67.71 31.95 -3.10
C LEU A 41 -66.74 30.88 -3.64
N VAL A 42 -67.11 30.21 -4.73
CA VAL A 42 -66.28 29.24 -5.40
C VAL A 42 -64.96 29.87 -5.93
N SER A 43 -65.02 31.05 -6.51
CA SER A 43 -63.90 31.82 -6.98
C SER A 43 -62.96 32.22 -5.85
N ILE A 44 -63.46 32.61 -4.69
CA ILE A 44 -62.63 32.93 -3.50
C ILE A 44 -61.95 31.70 -2.94
N ILE A 45 -62.64 30.55 -2.88
CA ILE A 45 -62.05 29.28 -2.43
C ILE A 45 -60.93 28.87 -3.35
N PHE A 46 -61.06 28.91 -4.68
CA PHE A 46 -60.01 28.61 -5.62
C PHE A 46 -58.79 29.54 -5.48
N PHE A 47 -59.02 30.83 -5.24
CA PHE A 47 -57.99 31.81 -5.03
C PHE A 47 -57.14 31.51 -3.74
N LEU A 48 -57.87 31.21 -2.63
CA LEU A 48 -57.24 30.81 -1.39
C LEU A 48 -56.44 29.51 -1.54
N LEU A 49 -56.97 28.54 -2.27
CA LEU A 49 -56.28 27.25 -2.53
C LEU A 49 -55.04 27.46 -3.38
N ALA A 50 -55.09 28.37 -4.37
CA ALA A 50 -53.90 28.74 -5.16
C ALA A 50 -52.81 29.41 -4.31
N ILE A 51 -53.19 30.28 -3.38
CA ILE A 51 -52.24 30.91 -2.44
C ILE A 51 -51.59 29.87 -1.53
N VAL A 52 -52.35 28.93 -0.98
CA VAL A 52 -51.83 27.84 -0.14
C VAL A 52 -50.85 26.97 -0.92
N LEU A 53 -51.14 26.64 -2.18
CA LEU A 53 -50.25 25.88 -3.04
C LEU A 53 -48.94 26.64 -3.37
N LEU A 54 -49.02 27.95 -3.60
CA LEU A 54 -47.86 28.78 -3.84
C LEU A 54 -46.95 28.87 -2.59
N ILE A 55 -47.53 29.09 -1.42
CA ILE A 55 -46.81 29.17 -0.16
C ILE A 55 -46.20 27.78 0.18
N GLY A 56 -47.00 26.72 0.06
CA GLY A 56 -46.50 25.33 0.28
C GLY A 56 -45.41 24.94 -0.71
N GLY A 57 -45.58 25.29 -1.98
CA GLY A 57 -44.55 25.04 -3.01
C GLY A 57 -43.25 25.80 -2.75
N ALA A 58 -43.33 27.08 -2.35
CA ALA A 58 -42.16 27.86 -2.00
C ALA A 58 -41.41 27.31 -0.76
N PHE A 59 -42.16 26.85 0.24
CA PHE A 59 -41.61 26.28 1.45
C PHE A 59 -40.92 24.94 1.19
N THR A 60 -41.56 24.04 0.44
CA THR A 60 -40.98 22.75 0.06
C THR A 60 -39.75 22.92 -0.83
N PHE A 61 -39.77 23.87 -1.76
CA PHE A 61 -38.65 24.19 -2.63
C PHE A 61 -37.43 24.71 -1.82
N ASN A 62 -37.68 25.62 -0.88
CA ASN A 62 -36.60 26.15 -0.03
C ASN A 62 -36.01 25.06 0.90
N TRP A 63 -36.86 24.21 1.46
CA TRP A 63 -36.42 23.07 2.27
C TRP A 63 -35.58 22.07 1.45
N TYR A 64 -36.00 21.76 0.23
CA TYR A 64 -35.26 20.89 -0.70
C TYR A 64 -33.91 21.51 -1.07
N GLN A 65 -33.85 22.79 -1.35
CA GLN A 65 -32.60 23.52 -1.62
C GLN A 65 -31.63 23.47 -0.42
N GLN A 66 -32.12 23.59 0.80
CA GLN A 66 -31.31 23.48 1.99
C GLN A 66 -30.74 22.06 2.17
N GLN A 67 -31.55 21.04 1.94
CA GLN A 67 -31.08 19.66 1.98
C GLN A 67 -29.99 19.39 0.94
N GLN A 68 -30.13 19.86 -0.26
CA GLN A 68 -29.11 19.73 -1.31
C GLN A 68 -27.79 20.39 -0.90
N LYS A 69 -27.82 21.56 -0.33
CA LYS A 69 -26.62 22.27 0.17
C LYS A 69 -25.95 21.53 1.32
N GLU A 70 -26.70 20.92 2.21
CA GLU A 70 -26.16 20.09 3.30
C GLU A 70 -25.48 18.83 2.76
N LEU A 71 -26.10 18.12 1.82
CA LEU A 71 -25.52 16.95 1.16
C LEU A 71 -24.21 17.30 0.44
N GLU A 72 -24.18 18.42 -0.29
CA GLU A 72 -22.95 18.88 -0.92
C GLU A 72 -21.86 19.23 0.09
N ARG A 73 -22.19 19.84 1.23
CA ARG A 73 -21.22 20.14 2.30
C ARG A 73 -20.63 18.86 2.89
N ILE A 74 -21.48 17.87 3.16
CA ILE A 74 -21.06 16.55 3.67
C ILE A 74 -20.17 15.85 2.65
N ALA A 75 -20.57 15.84 1.37
CA ALA A 75 -19.79 15.23 0.31
C ALA A 75 -18.42 15.90 0.14
N ARG A 76 -18.36 17.24 0.15
CA ARG A 76 -17.10 18.00 0.09
C ARG A 76 -16.21 17.75 1.31
N LYS A 77 -16.80 17.63 2.52
CA LYS A 77 -16.06 17.29 3.73
C LYS A 77 -15.48 15.89 3.63
N HIS A 78 -16.29 14.91 3.26
CA HIS A 78 -15.87 13.52 3.12
C HIS A 78 -14.77 13.36 2.06
N HIS A 79 -14.89 14.06 0.92
CA HIS A 79 -13.85 14.09 -0.11
C HIS A 79 -12.53 14.68 0.42
N ARG A 80 -12.61 15.81 1.14
CA ARG A 80 -11.43 16.46 1.73
C ARG A 80 -10.74 15.57 2.75
N ASP A 81 -11.49 14.91 3.64
CA ASP A 81 -10.98 14.00 4.65
C ASP A 81 -10.32 12.76 4.01
N SER A 82 -10.91 12.24 2.94
CA SER A 82 -10.33 11.13 2.17
C SER A 82 -9.01 11.53 1.51
N VAL A 83 -8.95 12.69 0.88
CA VAL A 83 -7.72 13.22 0.26
C VAL A 83 -6.63 13.46 1.30
N MET A 84 -7.00 13.99 2.48
CA MET A 84 -6.04 14.18 3.57
C MET A 84 -5.46 12.87 4.08
N LYS A 85 -6.30 11.84 4.29
CA LYS A 85 -5.84 10.50 4.70
C LYS A 85 -4.89 9.87 3.68
N VAL A 86 -5.20 9.96 2.39
CA VAL A 86 -4.32 9.45 1.33
C VAL A 86 -2.98 10.18 1.33
N LYS A 87 -2.98 11.51 1.48
CA LYS A 87 -1.76 12.31 1.54
C LYS A 87 -0.90 11.98 2.76
N GLU A 88 -1.53 11.72 3.90
CA GLU A 88 -0.83 11.31 5.12
C GLU A 88 -0.21 9.90 4.98
N MET A 89 -0.96 8.94 4.43
CA MET A 89 -0.44 7.60 4.14
C MET A 89 0.75 7.63 3.15
N LEU A 90 0.68 8.49 2.13
CA LEU A 90 1.79 8.67 1.18
C LEU A 90 3.03 9.23 1.88
N LYS A 91 2.87 10.23 2.76
CA LYS A 91 4.00 10.76 3.54
C LYS A 91 4.65 9.70 4.41
N VAL A 92 3.85 8.90 5.12
CA VAL A 92 4.37 7.82 5.96
C VAL A 92 5.15 6.80 5.12
N LYS A 93 4.61 6.38 3.97
CA LYS A 93 5.31 5.46 3.05
C LYS A 93 6.63 6.05 2.52
N THR A 94 6.65 7.34 2.20
CA THR A 94 7.87 8.00 1.71
C THR A 94 8.95 8.02 2.80
N ILE A 95 8.58 8.38 4.04
CA ILE A 95 9.51 8.41 5.18
C ILE A 95 10.06 6.99 5.46
N GLU A 96 9.20 5.98 5.40
CA GLU A 96 9.63 4.59 5.61
C GLU A 96 10.58 4.12 4.49
N ALA A 97 10.29 4.46 3.23
CA ALA A 97 11.17 4.15 2.11
C ALA A 97 12.55 4.81 2.25
N GLU A 98 12.59 6.09 2.61
CA GLU A 98 13.84 6.82 2.87
C GLU A 98 14.64 6.20 4.03
N LYS A 99 13.95 5.78 5.09
CA LYS A 99 14.59 5.10 6.23
C LYS A 99 15.22 3.76 5.80
N GLN A 100 14.49 2.98 5.01
CA GLN A 100 14.98 1.71 4.48
C GLN A 100 16.17 1.91 3.54
N GLU A 101 16.14 2.93 2.69
CA GLU A 101 17.26 3.25 1.81
C GLU A 101 18.52 3.64 2.58
N LYS A 102 18.38 4.48 3.60
CA LYS A 102 19.50 4.84 4.50
C LYS A 102 20.06 3.63 5.22
N LEU A 103 19.21 2.73 5.70
CA LEU A 103 19.62 1.49 6.35
C LEU A 103 20.43 0.61 5.40
N ARG A 104 19.94 0.42 4.16
CA ARG A 104 20.65 -0.35 3.11
C ARG A 104 21.98 0.29 2.74
N ALA A 105 22.06 1.60 2.63
CA ALA A 105 23.30 2.32 2.38
C ALA A 105 24.31 2.11 3.52
N SER A 106 23.86 2.17 4.77
CA SER A 106 24.69 1.92 5.95
C SER A 106 25.18 0.48 6.00
N ALA A 107 24.35 -0.49 5.65
CA ALA A 107 24.71 -1.89 5.56
C ALA A 107 25.75 -2.16 4.45
N CYS A 108 25.60 -1.54 3.28
CA CYS A 108 26.59 -1.60 2.22
C CYS A 108 27.93 -0.99 2.66
N SER A 109 27.92 0.11 3.38
CA SER A 109 29.13 0.75 3.94
C SER A 109 29.80 -0.13 4.97
N PHE A 110 29.02 -0.76 5.86
CA PHE A 110 29.53 -1.75 6.82
C PHE A 110 30.22 -2.91 6.11
N LEU A 111 29.55 -3.55 5.15
CA LEU A 111 30.14 -4.66 4.40
C LEU A 111 31.39 -4.23 3.64
N ARG A 112 31.38 -3.03 3.05
CA ARG A 112 32.59 -2.52 2.39
C ARG A 112 33.76 -2.40 3.34
N SER A 113 33.52 -1.82 4.52
CA SER A 113 34.54 -1.71 5.57
C SER A 113 35.03 -3.08 6.04
N PHE A 114 34.10 -4.02 6.29
CA PHE A 114 34.40 -5.38 6.67
C PHE A 114 35.30 -6.07 5.62
N TYR A 115 34.91 -6.05 4.36
CA TYR A 115 35.70 -6.69 3.30
C TYR A 115 37.07 -6.05 3.15
N LEU A 116 37.18 -4.73 3.16
CA LEU A 116 38.48 -4.05 3.04
C LEU A 116 39.42 -4.36 4.20
N ASN A 117 38.90 -4.42 5.43
CA ASN A 117 39.73 -4.54 6.63
C ASN A 117 39.91 -5.98 7.11
N ALA A 118 38.90 -6.85 6.90
CA ALA A 118 38.89 -8.19 7.46
C ALA A 118 39.18 -9.28 6.43
N VAL A 119 38.87 -9.05 5.16
CA VAL A 119 39.03 -10.05 4.09
C VAL A 119 40.26 -9.74 3.23
N LEU A 120 40.44 -8.49 2.83
CA LEU A 120 41.47 -8.10 1.84
C LEU A 120 42.75 -7.57 2.47
N SER A 121 42.83 -7.38 3.79
CA SER A 121 43.97 -6.73 4.45
C SER A 121 44.98 -7.68 5.09
N ARG A 122 44.83 -9.01 4.95
CA ARG A 122 45.71 -10.02 5.57
C ARG A 122 45.92 -9.82 7.07
N VAL A 123 44.92 -9.39 7.82
CA VAL A 123 44.96 -9.20 9.27
C VAL A 123 44.50 -10.47 9.97
N ASP A 124 44.83 -10.63 11.23
CA ASP A 124 44.35 -11.73 12.07
C ASP A 124 42.81 -11.75 12.07
N VAL A 125 42.21 -12.78 11.51
CA VAL A 125 40.75 -12.92 11.34
C VAL A 125 40.01 -12.92 12.67
N ARG A 126 40.65 -13.32 13.78
CA ARG A 126 40.05 -13.33 15.13
C ARG A 126 39.56 -11.95 15.57
N GLN A 127 40.21 -10.88 15.12
CA GLN A 127 39.81 -9.51 15.44
C GLN A 127 38.45 -9.14 14.87
N TYR A 128 37.98 -9.85 13.85
CA TYR A 128 36.74 -9.58 13.14
C TYR A 128 35.61 -10.56 13.46
N GLU A 129 35.86 -11.59 14.28
CA GLU A 129 34.82 -12.53 14.72
C GLU A 129 33.66 -11.86 15.46
N SER A 130 33.93 -10.73 16.11
CA SER A 130 32.90 -9.95 16.76
C SER A 130 31.84 -9.33 15.79
N TYR A 131 32.15 -9.34 14.49
CA TYR A 131 31.19 -8.93 13.43
C TYR A 131 30.30 -10.06 12.94
N LEU A 132 30.54 -11.31 13.42
CA LEU A 132 29.73 -12.46 13.07
C LEU A 132 28.77 -12.82 14.20
N THR A 133 27.57 -13.30 13.83
CA THR A 133 26.71 -13.95 14.81
C THR A 133 27.28 -15.30 15.22
N GLU A 134 26.88 -15.81 16.38
CA GLU A 134 27.31 -17.16 16.83
C GLU A 134 26.88 -18.27 15.84
N GLY A 135 25.72 -18.08 15.18
CA GLY A 135 25.28 -18.97 14.11
C GLY A 135 26.24 -18.97 12.91
N CYS A 136 26.70 -17.78 12.49
CA CYS A 136 27.63 -17.62 11.40
C CYS A 136 29.04 -18.25 11.76
N LYS A 137 29.50 -18.05 12.99
CA LYS A 137 30.74 -18.67 13.48
C LYS A 137 30.70 -20.19 13.44
N ARG A 138 29.56 -20.78 13.85
CA ARG A 138 29.37 -22.24 13.75
C ARG A 138 29.37 -22.75 12.32
N ILE A 139 28.81 -22.00 11.38
CA ILE A 139 28.86 -22.35 9.96
C ILE A 139 30.32 -22.27 9.45
N LEU A 140 31.05 -21.27 9.89
CA LEU A 140 32.41 -20.98 9.44
C LEU A 140 33.43 -21.99 9.98
N TYR A 141 33.40 -22.27 11.28
CA TYR A 141 34.39 -23.07 11.97
C TYR A 141 33.91 -24.47 12.36
N GLY A 142 32.64 -24.78 12.19
CA GLY A 142 32.06 -25.98 12.74
C GLY A 142 31.93 -25.92 14.27
N ASP A 143 31.76 -27.09 14.89
CA ASP A 143 31.72 -27.25 16.35
C ASP A 143 33.09 -27.59 16.95
N ASP A 144 34.18 -27.49 16.15
CA ASP A 144 35.54 -27.80 16.63
C ASP A 144 36.17 -26.58 17.30
N GLU A 145 36.09 -26.55 18.63
CA GLU A 145 36.73 -25.51 19.45
C GLU A 145 38.25 -25.51 19.36
N ASN A 146 38.87 -26.62 18.89
CA ASN A 146 40.32 -26.82 18.81
C ASN A 146 40.89 -26.62 17.39
N ALA A 147 40.09 -26.11 16.46
CA ALA A 147 40.55 -25.83 15.10
C ALA A 147 41.80 -24.92 15.14
N SER A 148 42.83 -25.29 14.41
CA SER A 148 44.07 -24.51 14.34
C SER A 148 43.82 -23.13 13.72
N ASP A 149 44.71 -22.17 14.01
CA ASP A 149 44.61 -20.83 13.43
C ASP A 149 44.64 -20.88 11.89
N LEU A 150 45.41 -21.83 11.33
CA LEU A 150 45.47 -22.02 9.88
C LEU A 150 44.16 -22.53 9.30
N ASP A 151 43.48 -23.46 10.00
CA ASP A 151 42.14 -23.95 9.58
C ASP A 151 41.11 -22.84 9.64
N LYS A 152 41.14 -22.01 10.67
CA LYS A 152 40.25 -20.84 10.81
C LYS A 152 40.48 -19.81 9.71
N GLU A 153 41.74 -19.52 9.38
CA GLU A 153 42.09 -18.62 8.29
C GLU A 153 41.60 -19.16 6.93
N SER A 154 41.82 -20.46 6.70
CA SER A 154 41.40 -21.15 5.48
C SER A 154 39.85 -21.13 5.34
N ALA A 155 39.12 -21.43 6.42
CA ALA A 155 37.67 -21.37 6.44
C ALA A 155 37.14 -19.96 6.18
N TRP A 156 37.73 -18.95 6.82
CA TRP A 156 37.43 -17.54 6.62
C TRP A 156 37.60 -17.15 5.15
N TRP A 157 38.73 -17.49 4.56
CA TRP A 157 38.96 -17.17 3.17
C TRP A 157 38.02 -17.92 2.23
N GLY A 158 37.73 -19.17 2.51
CA GLY A 158 36.76 -19.96 1.74
C GLY A 158 35.37 -19.39 1.77
N MET A 159 34.94 -18.80 2.90
CA MET A 159 33.61 -18.18 3.04
C MET A 159 33.54 -16.80 2.41
N PHE A 160 34.51 -15.93 2.66
CA PHE A 160 34.46 -14.52 2.29
C PHE A 160 35.31 -14.13 1.08
N GLY A 161 36.37 -14.92 0.79
CA GLY A 161 37.32 -14.60 -0.26
C GLY A 161 36.94 -15.08 -1.65
N THR A 162 37.96 -15.28 -2.47
CA THR A 162 37.84 -15.83 -3.85
C THR A 162 38.58 -17.15 -3.96
N LEU A 163 38.22 -17.99 -4.93
CA LEU A 163 38.89 -19.24 -5.22
C LEU A 163 40.33 -19.01 -5.70
N SER A 164 40.57 -17.90 -6.38
CA SER A 164 41.92 -17.51 -6.86
C SER A 164 42.81 -16.92 -5.76
N GLY A 165 42.33 -16.86 -4.52
CA GLY A 165 43.09 -16.31 -3.40
C GLY A 165 43.31 -14.80 -3.46
N LEU A 166 44.26 -14.30 -2.65
CA LEU A 166 44.64 -12.89 -2.51
C LEU A 166 45.84 -12.51 -3.40
N GLU A 167 45.79 -12.84 -4.70
CA GLU A 167 46.91 -12.52 -5.59
C GLU A 167 47.06 -11.01 -5.80
N ASN A 168 45.92 -10.29 -5.96
CA ASN A 168 45.92 -8.86 -6.18
C ASN A 168 44.87 -8.17 -5.28
N ALA A 169 45.23 -7.99 -3.99
CA ALA A 169 44.32 -7.36 -3.01
C ALA A 169 43.91 -5.95 -3.38
N ASP A 170 44.80 -5.17 -4.01
CA ASP A 170 44.51 -3.80 -4.43
C ASP A 170 43.50 -3.77 -5.58
N GLU A 171 43.54 -4.71 -6.49
CA GLU A 171 42.59 -4.83 -7.56
C GLU A 171 41.21 -5.27 -7.02
N LEU A 172 41.19 -6.28 -6.13
CA LEU A 172 39.98 -6.70 -5.44
C LEU A 172 39.33 -5.54 -4.68
N ALA A 173 40.13 -4.74 -3.95
CA ALA A 173 39.63 -3.58 -3.21
C ALA A 173 39.03 -2.50 -4.11
N ARG A 174 39.66 -2.18 -5.26
CA ARG A 174 39.17 -1.25 -6.23
C ARG A 174 37.90 -1.73 -6.91
N ASN A 175 37.81 -3.00 -7.21
CA ASN A 175 36.72 -3.64 -7.95
C ASN A 175 35.61 -4.19 -7.04
N LEU A 176 35.74 -4.08 -5.73
CA LEU A 176 34.71 -4.49 -4.77
C LEU A 176 33.42 -3.73 -5.02
N ARG A 177 32.34 -4.46 -5.29
CA ARG A 177 31.00 -3.92 -5.46
C ARG A 177 30.04 -4.61 -4.49
N ILE A 178 29.26 -3.80 -3.78
CA ILE A 178 28.28 -4.28 -2.82
C ILE A 178 26.94 -3.62 -3.14
N SER A 179 25.90 -4.43 -3.17
CA SER A 179 24.53 -3.97 -3.43
C SER A 179 23.54 -4.77 -2.61
N TYR A 180 22.44 -4.12 -2.22
CA TYR A 180 21.30 -4.81 -1.64
C TYR A 180 20.73 -5.82 -2.66
N TYR A 181 20.34 -7.00 -2.18
CA TYR A 181 19.74 -8.04 -3.01
C TYR A 181 18.26 -8.25 -2.62
N GLU A 182 17.99 -8.87 -1.48
CA GLU A 182 16.63 -9.11 -0.95
C GLU A 182 16.69 -9.49 0.54
N ASP A 183 15.66 -9.28 1.31
CA ASP A 183 15.49 -9.81 2.69
C ASP A 183 16.74 -9.79 3.58
N ASP A 184 17.38 -8.62 3.65
CA ASP A 184 18.66 -8.40 4.37
C ASP A 184 19.87 -9.14 3.79
N TRP A 185 19.75 -9.71 2.59
CA TRP A 185 20.85 -10.21 1.81
C TRP A 185 21.48 -9.13 0.95
N TYR A 186 22.80 -9.17 0.89
CA TYR A 186 23.62 -8.24 0.11
C TYR A 186 24.51 -9.04 -0.81
N LYS A 187 24.62 -8.60 -2.05
CA LYS A 187 25.50 -9.18 -3.05
C LYS A 187 26.85 -8.48 -2.99
N VAL A 188 27.87 -9.24 -2.69
CA VAL A 188 29.27 -8.82 -2.73
C VAL A 188 29.92 -9.42 -3.97
N ARG A 189 30.52 -8.59 -4.80
CA ARG A 189 31.24 -8.97 -6.01
C ARG A 189 32.70 -8.63 -5.84
N LEU A 190 33.55 -9.63 -6.01
CA LEU A 190 35.01 -9.56 -5.95
C LEU A 190 35.55 -9.84 -7.35
N SER A 191 36.37 -8.95 -7.89
CA SER A 191 36.91 -9.11 -9.26
C SER A 191 38.40 -8.83 -9.28
N GLN A 192 39.17 -9.78 -9.81
CA GLN A 192 40.61 -9.69 -10.07
C GLN A 192 40.96 -10.46 -11.34
N ASN A 193 41.95 -10.01 -12.07
CA ASN A 193 42.47 -10.67 -13.28
C ASN A 193 41.39 -11.00 -14.34
N GLY A 194 40.31 -10.20 -14.42
CA GLY A 194 39.18 -10.42 -15.31
C GLY A 194 38.14 -11.43 -14.82
N GLU A 195 38.40 -12.14 -13.73
CA GLU A 195 37.47 -13.06 -13.08
C GLU A 195 36.60 -12.32 -12.04
N THR A 196 35.34 -12.74 -11.89
CA THR A 196 34.42 -12.17 -10.92
C THR A 196 33.72 -13.26 -10.14
N GLU A 197 33.86 -13.22 -8.83
CA GLU A 197 33.09 -14.06 -7.93
C GLU A 197 32.06 -13.28 -7.16
N GLN A 198 31.01 -13.96 -6.72
CA GLN A 198 29.91 -13.37 -5.97
C GLN A 198 29.71 -14.16 -4.67
N ARG A 199 29.43 -13.39 -3.63
CA ARG A 199 28.93 -13.92 -2.35
C ARG A 199 27.62 -13.22 -2.01
N LEU A 200 26.69 -13.95 -1.44
CA LEU A 200 25.51 -13.37 -0.81
C LEU A 200 25.74 -13.37 0.70
N VAL A 201 25.72 -12.20 1.29
CA VAL A 201 25.96 -12.00 2.72
C VAL A 201 24.67 -11.52 3.36
N LYS A 202 24.19 -12.24 4.35
CA LYS A 202 23.01 -11.86 5.13
C LYS A 202 23.45 -11.09 6.38
N LEU A 203 22.83 -9.95 6.58
CA LEU A 203 23.08 -9.11 7.74
C LEU A 203 21.92 -9.19 8.73
N LYS A 204 22.27 -9.11 10.01
CA LYS A 204 21.35 -8.92 11.12
C LYS A 204 21.71 -7.63 11.85
N GLN A 205 20.71 -6.81 12.14
CA GLN A 205 20.90 -5.61 12.95
C GLN A 205 20.59 -5.94 14.41
N VAL A 206 21.55 -5.66 15.29
CA VAL A 206 21.43 -5.82 16.76
C VAL A 206 21.99 -4.55 17.40
N ASP A 207 21.20 -3.87 18.23
CA ASP A 207 21.61 -2.65 18.95
C ASP A 207 22.26 -1.59 18.06
N ASN A 208 21.67 -1.35 16.88
CA ASN A 208 22.17 -0.43 15.84
C ASN A 208 23.53 -0.83 15.21
N LYS A 209 24.01 -2.04 15.45
CA LYS A 209 25.19 -2.60 14.79
C LYS A 209 24.79 -3.68 13.79
N PHE A 210 25.52 -3.78 12.72
CA PHE A 210 25.36 -4.88 11.78
C PHE A 210 26.26 -6.05 12.18
N LEU A 211 25.70 -7.24 12.12
CA LEU A 211 26.42 -8.51 12.25
C LEU A 211 26.14 -9.36 11.00
N ILE A 212 27.15 -10.12 10.59
CA ILE A 212 26.99 -11.10 9.50
C ILE A 212 26.32 -12.35 10.07
N GLU A 213 25.18 -12.70 9.53
CA GLU A 213 24.37 -13.85 9.98
C GLU A 213 24.66 -15.09 9.14
N ASN A 214 24.90 -14.93 7.85
CA ASN A 214 25.12 -16.03 6.94
C ASN A 214 25.84 -15.56 5.67
N VAL A 215 26.52 -16.50 4.98
CA VAL A 215 27.15 -16.26 3.67
C VAL A 215 26.91 -17.49 2.77
N ARG A 216 26.58 -17.23 1.52
CA ARG A 216 26.37 -18.27 0.50
C ARG A 216 26.82 -17.82 -0.89
#